data_bfd02783b171d1ef94b0b91e7b67d485
#
_entry.id   bfd02783b171d1ef94b0b91e7b67d485
#
_cell.length_a   1.000
_cell.length_b   1.000
_cell.length_c   1.000
_cell.angle_alpha   90.00
_cell.angle_beta   90.00
_cell.angle_gamma   90.00
#
_symmetry.space_group_name_H-M   'P 1'
#
loop_
_entity.id
_entity.type
_entity.pdbx_description
1 polymer ?
#
loop_
_entity_poly.entity_id
_entity_poly.type
_entity_poly.pdbx_seq_one_letter_code
_entity_poly.pdbx_strand_id
1 'polypeptide(L)'
;MRKYELVCIVHPDLDETAFNGAVDKVKSWISDFGGSVEQVDVWGRRRLAYAIGKQREGNYVLLHAQLDPASLNELDRNLRFHEPIIRFMITQAS
;
A
#
# COMPACT_ATOMS: atom_id res chain seq x y z
N MET A 1 18.34 5.92 -5.88
CA MET A 1 16.99 5.66 -5.35
C MET A 1 16.39 6.91 -4.75
N ARG A 2 15.08 6.97 -4.77
CA ARG A 2 14.33 8.09 -4.18
C ARG A 2 13.40 7.60 -3.10
N LYS A 3 13.01 8.51 -2.22
CA LYS A 3 12.08 8.20 -1.13
C LYS A 3 10.64 8.43 -1.59
N TYR A 4 9.79 7.47 -1.28
CA TYR A 4 8.36 7.51 -1.60
C TYR A 4 7.51 7.17 -0.40
N GLU A 5 6.30 7.68 -0.42
CA GLU A 5 5.27 7.30 0.53
C GLU A 5 4.16 6.58 -0.23
N LEU A 6 3.80 5.40 0.26
CA LEU A 6 2.67 4.63 -0.26
C LEU A 6 1.56 4.67 0.76
N VAL A 7 0.42 5.23 0.38
CA VAL A 7 -0.79 5.12 1.18
C VAL A 7 -1.62 4.02 0.56
N CYS A 8 -1.87 2.96 1.32
CA CYS A 8 -2.69 1.85 0.87
C CYS A 8 -3.95 1.76 1.72
N ILE A 9 -5.09 1.62 1.06
CA ILE A 9 -6.36 1.37 1.73
C ILE A 9 -6.68 -0.11 1.52
N VAL A 10 -6.61 -0.86 2.60
CA VAL A 10 -6.83 -2.31 2.59
C VAL A 10 -8.28 -2.60 2.92
N HIS A 11 -8.84 -3.64 2.31
CA HIS A 11 -10.23 -4.03 2.50
C HIS A 11 -10.56 -4.17 4.00
N PRO A 12 -11.65 -3.55 4.47
CA PRO A 12 -11.92 -3.47 5.92
C PRO A 12 -12.32 -4.79 6.56
N ASP A 13 -12.78 -5.75 5.77
CA ASP A 13 -13.31 -7.02 6.27
C ASP A 13 -12.26 -8.12 6.40
N LEU A 14 -10.98 -7.81 6.14
CA LEU A 14 -9.91 -8.78 6.32
C LEU A 14 -9.61 -8.95 7.81
N ASP A 15 -9.37 -10.22 8.20
CA ASP A 15 -8.86 -10.49 9.54
C ASP A 15 -7.39 -10.03 9.65
N GLU A 16 -6.83 -10.09 10.84
CA GLU A 16 -5.47 -9.62 11.09
C GLU A 16 -4.43 -10.37 10.25
N THR A 17 -4.59 -11.69 10.10
CA THR A 17 -3.67 -12.50 9.32
C THR A 17 -3.69 -12.10 7.84
N ALA A 18 -4.87 -11.94 7.27
CA ALA A 18 -5.03 -11.54 5.88
C ALA A 18 -4.55 -10.10 5.65
N PHE A 19 -4.80 -9.20 6.61
CA PHE A 19 -4.32 -7.83 6.55
C PHE A 19 -2.79 -7.79 6.53
N ASN A 20 -2.16 -8.51 7.47
CA ASN A 20 -0.70 -8.57 7.54
C ASN A 20 -0.11 -9.19 6.27
N GLY A 21 -0.75 -10.21 5.73
CA GLY A 21 -0.34 -10.83 4.48
C GLY A 21 -0.39 -9.87 3.30
N ALA A 22 -1.42 -9.02 3.24
CA ALA A 22 -1.54 -8.01 2.19
C ALA A 22 -0.40 -6.99 2.27
N VAL A 23 -0.10 -6.51 3.47
CA VAL A 23 0.99 -5.55 3.70
C VAL A 23 2.35 -6.20 3.39
N ASP A 24 2.56 -7.43 3.84
CA ASP A 24 3.81 -8.16 3.59
C ASP A 24 4.04 -8.37 2.08
N LYS A 25 2.98 -8.57 1.33
CA LYS A 25 3.08 -8.70 -0.12
C LYS A 25 3.60 -7.43 -0.76
N VAL A 26 3.11 -6.28 -0.35
CA VAL A 26 3.59 -4.99 -0.83
C VAL A 26 5.06 -4.80 -0.48
N LYS A 27 5.45 -5.13 0.74
CA LYS A 27 6.86 -5.06 1.16
C LYS A 27 7.75 -5.96 0.29
N SER A 28 7.27 -7.16 -0.02
CA SER A 28 8.05 -8.10 -0.83
C SER A 28 8.26 -7.57 -2.25
N TRP A 29 7.27 -6.94 -2.85
CA TRP A 29 7.44 -6.32 -4.16
C TRP A 29 8.49 -5.22 -4.14
N ILE A 30 8.45 -4.36 -3.12
CA ILE A 30 9.44 -3.29 -2.97
C ILE A 30 10.84 -3.88 -2.87
N SER A 31 11.00 -4.92 -2.07
CA SER A 31 12.29 -5.61 -1.92
C SER A 31 12.74 -6.27 -3.22
N ASP A 32 11.81 -6.91 -3.94
CA ASP A 32 12.10 -7.58 -5.22
C ASP A 32 12.58 -6.59 -6.28
N PHE A 33 12.11 -5.35 -6.23
CA PHE A 33 12.56 -4.28 -7.15
C PHE A 33 13.85 -3.61 -6.70
N GLY A 34 14.52 -4.16 -5.69
CA GLY A 34 15.78 -3.61 -5.18
C GLY A 34 15.60 -2.44 -4.22
N GLY A 35 14.39 -2.14 -3.82
CA GLY A 35 14.10 -1.09 -2.85
C GLY A 35 14.13 -1.59 -1.42
N SER A 36 13.78 -0.69 -0.51
CA SER A 36 13.68 -1.03 0.90
C SER A 36 12.52 -0.29 1.56
N VAL A 37 11.84 -0.97 2.48
CA VAL A 37 10.81 -0.34 3.31
C VAL A 37 11.46 0.15 4.58
N GLU A 38 11.40 1.46 4.80
CA GLU A 38 12.02 2.09 5.97
C GLU A 38 11.08 2.08 7.19
N GLN A 39 9.79 2.24 6.94
CA GLN A 39 8.80 2.36 8.01
C GLN A 39 7.42 1.96 7.51
N VAL A 40 6.63 1.35 8.39
CA VAL A 40 5.23 1.03 8.13
C VAL A 40 4.40 1.60 9.28
N ASP A 41 3.47 2.50 8.93
CA ASP A 41 2.56 3.09 9.90
C ASP A 41 1.15 2.59 9.60
N VAL A 42 0.58 1.83 10.52
CA VAL A 42 -0.79 1.37 10.41
C VAL A 42 -1.70 2.40 11.06
N TRP A 43 -2.51 3.08 10.24
CA TRP A 43 -3.43 4.09 10.75
C TRP A 43 -4.74 3.48 11.25
N GLY A 44 -5.03 2.25 10.83
CA GLY A 44 -6.23 1.55 11.23
C GLY A 44 -7.44 1.86 10.37
N ARG A 45 -8.60 1.44 10.88
CA ARG A 45 -9.86 1.56 10.16
C ARG A 45 -10.34 3.01 10.16
N ARG A 46 -10.64 3.52 8.98
CA ARG A 46 -11.12 4.89 8.81
C ARG A 46 -12.24 4.94 7.79
N ARG A 47 -13.11 5.93 7.93
CA ARG A 47 -14.17 6.18 6.99
C ARG A 47 -13.59 6.83 5.74
N LEU A 48 -14.04 6.33 4.58
CA LEU A 48 -13.65 6.91 3.29
C LEU A 48 -14.44 8.21 3.05
N ALA A 49 -13.79 9.16 2.36
CA ALA A 49 -14.44 10.42 2.00
C ALA A 49 -15.64 10.17 1.06
N TYR A 50 -15.53 9.11 0.24
CA TYR A 50 -16.61 8.63 -0.62
C TYR A 50 -16.48 7.12 -0.75
N ALA A 51 -17.58 6.44 -1.04
CA ALA A 51 -17.57 4.99 -1.17
C ALA A 51 -16.75 4.54 -2.37
N ILE A 52 -15.97 3.48 -2.19
CA ILE A 52 -15.24 2.80 -3.27
C ILE A 52 -15.93 1.46 -3.47
N GLY A 53 -16.64 1.30 -4.57
CA GLY A 53 -17.51 0.16 -4.77
C GLY A 53 -18.57 0.14 -3.67
N LYS A 54 -18.61 -0.95 -2.90
CA LYS A 54 -19.54 -1.08 -1.76
C LYS A 54 -18.88 -0.70 -0.43
N GLN A 55 -17.58 -0.33 -0.45
CA GLN A 55 -16.86 -0.06 0.78
C GLN A 55 -16.96 1.40 1.18
N ARG A 56 -17.31 1.64 2.45
CA ARG A 56 -17.38 2.98 3.05
C ARG A 56 -16.25 3.24 4.03
N GLU A 57 -15.52 2.20 4.38
CA GLU A 57 -14.39 2.24 5.30
C GLU A 57 -13.24 1.46 4.71
N GLY A 58 -12.05 1.67 5.25
CA GLY A 58 -10.87 0.91 4.87
C GLY A 58 -9.82 0.97 5.96
N ASN A 59 -8.89 0.03 5.92
CA ASN A 59 -7.73 0.03 6.80
C ASN A 59 -6.59 0.76 6.10
N TYR A 60 -6.19 1.90 6.67
CA TYR A 60 -5.14 2.75 6.09
C TYR A 60 -3.78 2.31 6.58
N VAL A 61 -2.85 2.16 5.65
CA VAL A 61 -1.45 1.85 5.94
C VAL A 61 -0.58 2.80 5.14
N LEU A 62 0.38 3.43 5.81
CA LEU A 62 1.38 4.26 5.17
C LEU A 62 2.71 3.54 5.20
N LEU A 63 3.33 3.35 4.03
CA LEU A 63 4.67 2.79 3.93
C LEU A 63 5.63 3.86 3.44
N HIS A 64 6.76 4.00 4.14
CA HIS A 64 7.88 4.83 3.69
C HIS A 64 8.91 3.89 3.06
N ALA A 65 9.26 4.15 1.81
CA ALA A 65 10.13 3.25 1.07
C ALA A 65 11.11 4.02 0.19
N GLN A 66 12.24 3.37 -0.06
CA GLN A 66 13.17 3.83 -1.10
C GLN A 66 13.03 2.93 -2.31
N LEU A 67 12.89 3.52 -3.47
CA LEU A 67 12.66 2.83 -4.73
C LEU A 67 13.40 3.52 -5.87
N ASP A 68 13.80 2.71 -6.84
CA ASP A 68 14.23 3.25 -8.13
C ASP A 68 12.97 3.77 -8.86
N PRO A 69 12.98 5.00 -9.37
CA PRO A 69 11.83 5.51 -10.13
C PRO A 69 11.42 4.61 -11.28
N ALA A 70 12.36 3.88 -11.88
CA ALA A 70 12.06 2.96 -12.97
C ALA A 70 11.15 1.79 -12.57
N SER A 71 11.09 1.46 -11.28
CA SER A 71 10.25 0.36 -10.77
C SER A 71 8.82 0.75 -10.46
N LEU A 72 8.51 2.06 -10.48
CA LEU A 72 7.19 2.54 -10.06
C LEU A 72 6.05 2.01 -10.91
N ASN A 73 6.26 1.86 -12.22
CA ASN A 73 5.20 1.36 -13.10
C ASN A 73 4.82 -0.08 -12.78
N GLU A 74 5.80 -0.92 -12.47
CA GLU A 74 5.53 -2.31 -12.09
C GLU A 74 4.88 -2.40 -10.72
N LEU A 75 5.34 -1.59 -9.78
CA LEU A 75 4.73 -1.54 -8.45
C LEU A 75 3.28 -1.07 -8.53
N ASP A 76 3.00 -0.03 -9.32
CA ASP A 76 1.65 0.46 -9.55
C ASP A 76 0.75 -0.65 -10.09
N ARG A 77 1.24 -1.38 -11.08
CA ARG A 77 0.49 -2.48 -11.68
C ARG A 77 0.19 -3.57 -10.65
N ASN A 78 1.19 -3.98 -9.87
CA ASN A 78 1.02 -5.01 -8.86
C ASN A 78 0.00 -4.59 -7.80
N LEU A 79 0.06 -3.33 -7.35
CA LEU A 79 -0.89 -2.80 -6.38
C LEU A 79 -2.31 -2.75 -6.95
N ARG A 80 -2.43 -2.33 -8.21
CA ARG A 80 -3.72 -2.19 -8.88
C ARG A 80 -4.47 -3.51 -8.98
N PHE A 81 -3.76 -4.61 -9.18
CA PHE A 81 -4.36 -5.94 -9.32
C PHE A 81 -4.34 -6.76 -8.04
N HIS A 82 -3.90 -6.20 -6.93
CA HIS A 82 -3.89 -6.88 -5.65
C HIS A 82 -5.24 -6.68 -4.96
N GLU A 83 -6.09 -7.69 -4.99
CA GLU A 83 -7.47 -7.60 -4.52
C GLU A 83 -7.64 -7.06 -3.09
N PRO A 84 -6.80 -7.44 -2.11
CA PRO A 84 -6.95 -6.89 -0.75
C PRO A 84 -6.80 -5.38 -0.65
N ILE A 85 -6.16 -4.74 -1.64
CA ILE A 85 -5.98 -3.29 -1.65
C ILE A 85 -7.06 -2.68 -2.54
N ILE A 86 -7.93 -1.87 -1.95
CA ILE A 86 -9.04 -1.25 -2.69
C ILE A 86 -8.62 0.07 -3.34
N ARG A 87 -7.61 0.72 -2.79
CA ARG A 87 -7.06 1.95 -3.35
C ARG A 87 -5.66 2.19 -2.81
N PHE A 88 -4.83 2.86 -3.61
CA PHE A 88 -3.49 3.25 -3.19
C PHE A 88 -3.08 4.55 -3.84
N MET A 89 -2.07 5.19 -3.26
CA MET A 89 -1.44 6.38 -3.81
C MET A 89 0.05 6.33 -3.53
N ILE A 90 0.86 6.65 -4.54
CA ILE A 90 2.32 6.72 -4.42
C ILE A 90 2.72 8.17 -4.64
N THR A 91 3.39 8.73 -3.64
CA THR A 91 3.89 10.11 -3.74
C THR A 91 5.38 10.13 -3.42
N GLN A 92 6.11 11.03 -4.07
CA GLN A 92 7.52 11.21 -3.78
C GLN A 92 7.66 12.02 -2.49
N ALA A 93 8.43 11.49 -1.54
CA ALA A 93 8.74 12.20 -0.31
C ALA A 93 9.87 13.20 -0.57
N SER A 94 9.76 14.34 0.01
CA SER A 94 10.79 15.38 -0.11
C SER A 94 11.98 15.12 0.81
#